data_93704ca639c816e6ca97c862995e5bf2
#
_entry.id   93704ca639c816e6ca97c862995e5bf2
#
_cell.length_a   1.000
_cell.length_b   1.000
_cell.length_c   1.000
_cell.angle_alpha   90.00
_cell.angle_beta   90.00
_cell.angle_gamma   90.00
#
_symmetry.space_group_name_H-M   'P 1'
#
loop_
_entity.id
_entity.type
_entity.pdbx_description
1 polymer ?
#
loop_
_entity_poly.entity_id
_entity_poly.type
_entity_poly.pdbx_seq_one_letter_code
_entity_poly.pdbx_strand_id
1 'polypeptide(L)'
;FPPSDSEIKKELIFEDIFVCGFRKGHRLAKEKNISIEQYLDLDHIKMSARSQGAALVDNALAKLQLDRKVVLRAQHYLVSPEILNNTDMVLTCTKSFANKHDLAFKTLPFEVAPSQFFLAWHESNDSDPGHIWLKKLIKQSFAQAKSE
;
A
#
# COMPACT_ATOMS: atom_id res chain seq x y z
N PHE A 1 4.25 13.96 27.57
CA PHE A 1 4.95 14.86 26.62
C PHE A 1 5.19 14.06 25.34
N PRO A 2 4.66 14.45 24.19
CA PRO A 2 5.15 13.87 22.94
C PRO A 2 6.64 14.25 22.79
N PRO A 3 7.52 13.31 22.39
CA PRO A 3 8.91 13.64 22.13
C PRO A 3 8.99 14.74 21.05
N SER A 4 9.95 15.65 21.20
CA SER A 4 10.19 16.65 20.15
C SER A 4 10.58 15.92 18.86
N ASP A 5 10.17 16.42 17.70
CA ASP A 5 10.51 15.82 16.39
C ASP A 5 12.03 15.70 16.19
N SER A 6 12.83 16.50 16.89
CA SER A 6 14.29 16.47 16.86
C SER A 6 14.94 15.26 17.52
N GLU A 7 14.20 14.54 18.42
CA GLU A 7 14.71 13.37 19.15
C GLU A 7 14.27 12.04 18.52
N ILE A 8 13.49 12.08 17.42
CA ILE A 8 13.02 10.90 16.70
C ILE A 8 13.94 10.58 15.51
N LYS A 9 14.64 9.48 15.60
CA LYS A 9 15.41 8.92 14.48
C LYS A 9 14.51 8.06 13.60
N LYS A 10 14.77 8.13 12.29
CA LYS A 10 14.01 7.36 11.28
C LYS A 10 14.96 6.67 10.32
N GLU A 11 14.63 5.45 9.96
CA GLU A 11 15.35 4.68 8.94
C GLU A 11 14.35 4.03 8.00
N LEU A 12 14.54 4.20 6.69
CA LEU A 12 13.74 3.53 5.67
C LEU A 12 14.09 2.03 5.67
N ILE A 13 13.10 1.17 5.91
CA ILE A 13 13.29 -0.28 5.96
C ILE A 13 12.69 -1.01 4.75
N PHE A 14 11.67 -0.45 4.15
CA PHE A 14 10.95 -1.07 3.05
C PHE A 14 10.24 -0.04 2.17
N GLU A 15 10.24 -0.28 0.86
CA GLU A 15 9.43 0.45 -0.11
C GLU A 15 8.59 -0.53 -0.92
N ASP A 16 7.37 -0.14 -1.23
CA ASP A 16 6.45 -0.95 -2.01
C ASP A 16 5.70 -0.11 -3.04
N ILE A 17 5.47 -0.68 -4.21
CA ILE A 17 4.75 -0.01 -5.29
C ILE A 17 3.25 -0.25 -5.19
N PHE A 18 2.46 0.71 -5.68
CA PHE A 18 1.03 0.55 -5.79
C PHE A 18 0.64 -0.18 -7.08
N VAL A 19 -0.36 -1.04 -6.96
CA VAL A 19 -0.96 -1.81 -8.05
C VAL A 19 -2.49 -1.77 -7.95
N CYS A 20 -3.16 -2.01 -9.06
CA CYS A 20 -4.60 -2.24 -9.09
C CYS A 20 -4.86 -3.73 -8.85
N GLY A 21 -5.28 -4.09 -7.63
CA GLY A 21 -5.58 -5.46 -7.21
C GLY A 21 -7.04 -5.82 -7.42
N PHE A 22 -7.30 -7.09 -7.81
CA PHE A 22 -8.64 -7.63 -8.08
C PHE A 22 -8.62 -9.17 -7.98
N ARG A 23 -9.79 -9.81 -8.01
CA ARG A 23 -9.89 -11.29 -8.01
C ARG A 23 -9.30 -11.91 -9.27
N LYS A 24 -8.80 -13.13 -9.19
CA LYS A 24 -8.16 -13.84 -10.33
C LYS A 24 -9.08 -14.01 -11.56
N GLY A 25 -10.38 -14.15 -11.36
CA GLY A 25 -11.37 -14.28 -12.43
C GLY A 25 -11.90 -12.95 -12.98
N HIS A 26 -11.37 -11.80 -12.56
CA HIS A 26 -11.79 -10.49 -13.04
C HIS A 26 -11.46 -10.29 -14.52
N ARG A 27 -12.28 -9.48 -15.25
CA ARG A 27 -12.07 -9.19 -16.67
C ARG A 27 -10.67 -8.66 -16.99
N LEU A 28 -10.10 -7.85 -16.09
CA LEU A 28 -8.74 -7.30 -16.25
C LEU A 28 -7.63 -8.34 -16.20
N ALA A 29 -7.87 -9.55 -15.70
CA ALA A 29 -6.86 -10.60 -15.69
C ALA A 29 -6.39 -10.98 -17.10
N LYS A 30 -7.26 -10.83 -18.10
CA LYS A 30 -6.97 -11.13 -19.52
C LYS A 30 -6.22 -10.02 -20.24
N GLU A 31 -6.23 -8.80 -19.70
CA GLU A 31 -5.56 -7.64 -20.30
C GLU A 31 -4.05 -7.71 -19.99
N LYS A 32 -3.24 -7.22 -20.93
CA LYS A 32 -1.79 -7.07 -20.68
C LYS A 32 -1.52 -5.88 -19.75
N ASN A 33 -2.11 -4.75 -20.06
CA ASN A 33 -2.06 -3.49 -19.30
C ASN A 33 -3.47 -2.90 -19.19
N ILE A 34 -3.66 -1.96 -18.29
CA ILE A 34 -4.90 -1.19 -18.18
C ILE A 34 -4.66 0.25 -18.60
N SER A 35 -5.60 0.87 -19.32
CA SER A 35 -5.56 2.30 -19.62
C SER A 35 -6.09 3.11 -18.43
N ILE A 36 -5.86 4.43 -18.46
CA ILE A 36 -6.37 5.33 -17.42
C ILE A 36 -7.90 5.35 -17.42
N GLU A 37 -8.52 5.35 -18.60
CA GLU A 37 -9.98 5.33 -18.76
C GLU A 37 -10.56 4.04 -18.19
N GLN A 38 -9.94 2.89 -18.50
CA GLN A 38 -10.35 1.61 -17.94
C GLN A 38 -10.26 1.61 -16.42
N TYR A 39 -9.16 2.17 -15.86
CA TYR A 39 -8.99 2.25 -14.42
C TYR A 39 -10.05 3.13 -13.75
N LEU A 40 -10.36 4.29 -14.32
CA LEU A 40 -11.34 5.24 -13.75
C LEU A 40 -12.78 4.72 -13.80
N ASP A 41 -13.13 3.88 -14.80
CA ASP A 41 -14.47 3.28 -14.98
C ASP A 41 -14.74 2.10 -14.00
N LEU A 42 -13.72 1.63 -13.30
CA LEU A 42 -13.87 0.54 -12.33
C LEU A 42 -14.56 0.99 -11.04
N ASP A 43 -15.22 0.05 -10.37
CA ASP A 43 -15.76 0.24 -9.04
C ASP A 43 -14.65 0.06 -7.98
N HIS A 44 -14.22 1.17 -7.37
CA HIS A 44 -13.09 1.17 -6.45
C HIS A 44 -13.51 1.01 -4.98
N ILE A 45 -12.80 0.14 -4.27
CA ILE A 45 -12.73 0.18 -2.82
C ILE A 45 -11.69 1.23 -2.42
N LYS A 46 -12.07 2.17 -1.56
CA LYS A 46 -11.15 3.12 -0.93
C LYS A 46 -10.94 2.75 0.54
N MET A 47 -9.70 2.53 0.92
CA MET A 47 -9.36 2.40 2.33
C MET A 47 -9.45 3.77 3.01
N SER A 48 -9.90 3.81 4.26
CA SER A 48 -10.20 5.07 4.95
C SER A 48 -8.98 5.99 5.07
N ALA A 49 -9.26 7.30 5.20
CA ALA A 49 -8.30 8.41 5.10
C ALA A 49 -7.14 8.40 6.13
N ARG A 50 -7.10 7.47 7.06
CA ARG A 50 -5.97 7.32 8.00
C ARG A 50 -4.78 6.55 7.42
N SER A 51 -4.94 5.91 6.25
CA SER A 51 -3.80 5.29 5.58
C SER A 51 -3.18 6.31 4.60
N GLN A 52 -1.92 6.64 4.83
CA GLN A 52 -1.16 7.56 3.96
C GLN A 52 -1.15 7.08 2.49
N GLY A 53 -1.19 5.77 2.25
CA GLY A 53 -1.19 5.20 0.92
C GLY A 53 -2.41 5.56 0.08
N ALA A 54 -3.61 5.62 0.67
CA ALA A 54 -4.81 6.06 -0.05
C ALA A 54 -4.72 7.54 -0.46
N ALA A 55 -4.11 8.38 0.39
CA ALA A 55 -3.88 9.78 0.07
C ALA A 55 -2.90 9.95 -1.10
N LEU A 56 -1.85 9.13 -1.19
CA LEU A 56 -0.87 9.20 -2.29
C LEU A 56 -1.53 8.94 -3.65
N VAL A 57 -2.37 7.91 -3.74
CA VAL A 57 -3.09 7.57 -4.98
C VAL A 57 -4.07 8.66 -5.39
N ASP A 58 -4.89 9.13 -4.45
CA ASP A 58 -5.88 10.17 -4.72
C ASP A 58 -5.19 11.51 -5.06
N ASN A 59 -4.06 11.84 -4.40
CA ASN A 59 -3.26 13.01 -4.74
C ASN A 59 -2.64 12.91 -6.13
N ALA A 60 -2.20 11.71 -6.55
CA ALA A 60 -1.66 11.51 -7.90
C ALA A 60 -2.76 11.73 -8.96
N LEU A 61 -3.97 11.20 -8.75
CA LEU A 61 -5.10 11.43 -9.64
C LEU A 61 -5.52 12.91 -9.66
N ALA A 62 -5.57 13.57 -8.50
CA ALA A 62 -5.93 15.00 -8.41
C ALA A 62 -4.96 15.89 -9.20
N LYS A 63 -3.66 15.59 -9.22
CA LYS A 63 -2.68 16.30 -10.05
C LYS A 63 -2.98 16.19 -11.56
N LEU A 64 -3.62 15.11 -11.98
CA LEU A 64 -4.07 14.88 -13.34
C LEU A 64 -5.50 15.41 -13.59
N GLN A 65 -6.11 16.04 -12.58
CA GLN A 65 -7.52 16.48 -12.59
C GLN A 65 -8.51 15.32 -12.84
N LEU A 66 -8.18 14.13 -12.29
CA LEU A 66 -8.95 12.91 -12.44
C LEU A 66 -9.43 12.42 -11.08
N ASP A 67 -10.60 11.78 -11.08
CA ASP A 67 -11.17 11.10 -9.93
C ASP A 67 -11.61 9.67 -10.31
N ARG A 68 -11.47 8.74 -9.37
CA ARG A 68 -11.93 7.35 -9.54
C ARG A 68 -13.29 7.15 -8.89
N LYS A 69 -14.08 6.25 -9.44
CA LYS A 69 -15.41 5.88 -8.94
C LYS A 69 -15.30 5.05 -7.65
N VAL A 70 -15.37 5.70 -6.49
CA VAL A 70 -15.33 5.01 -5.18
C VAL A 70 -16.72 4.57 -4.79
N VAL A 71 -16.99 3.26 -4.82
CA VAL A 71 -18.29 2.66 -4.47
C VAL A 71 -18.33 2.10 -3.04
N LEU A 72 -17.15 1.80 -2.47
CA LEU A 72 -17.05 1.30 -1.10
C LEU A 72 -15.88 1.97 -0.36
N ARG A 73 -16.14 2.34 0.91
CA ARG A 73 -15.12 2.79 1.84
C ARG A 73 -14.98 1.79 2.97
N ALA A 74 -13.78 1.31 3.23
CA ALA A 74 -13.47 0.38 4.31
C ALA A 74 -12.39 0.97 5.23
N GLN A 75 -12.42 0.59 6.50
CA GLN A 75 -11.43 1.04 7.49
C GLN A 75 -10.28 0.05 7.68
N HIS A 76 -10.52 -1.23 7.42
CA HIS A 76 -9.56 -2.30 7.66
C HIS A 76 -9.16 -2.99 6.36
N TYR A 77 -7.88 -3.00 6.05
CA TYR A 77 -7.34 -3.64 4.84
C TYR A 77 -7.68 -5.13 4.77
N LEU A 78 -7.68 -5.83 5.92
CA LEU A 78 -7.88 -7.28 5.96
C LEU A 78 -9.28 -7.76 5.53
N VAL A 79 -10.26 -6.87 5.46
CA VAL A 79 -11.60 -7.21 4.92
C VAL A 79 -11.65 -7.15 3.40
N SER A 80 -10.74 -6.42 2.78
CA SER A 80 -10.79 -6.16 1.33
C SER A 80 -10.56 -7.40 0.47
N PRO A 81 -9.70 -8.38 0.80
CA PRO A 81 -9.56 -9.61 0.01
C PRO A 81 -10.87 -10.38 -0.11
N GLU A 82 -11.65 -10.48 0.97
CA GLU A 82 -12.95 -11.16 0.96
C GLU A 82 -13.95 -10.45 0.04
N ILE A 83 -13.99 -9.11 0.08
CA ILE A 83 -14.85 -8.32 -0.79
C ILE A 83 -14.42 -8.49 -2.25
N LEU A 84 -13.11 -8.38 -2.54
CA LEU A 84 -12.59 -8.52 -3.90
C LEU A 84 -12.88 -9.90 -4.49
N ASN A 85 -12.72 -10.97 -3.70
CA ASN A 85 -12.96 -12.33 -4.18
C ASN A 85 -14.42 -12.60 -4.56
N ASN A 86 -15.36 -11.83 -4.00
CA ASN A 86 -16.80 -11.99 -4.20
C ASN A 86 -17.42 -10.90 -5.09
N THR A 87 -16.63 -9.97 -5.64
CA THR A 87 -17.14 -8.86 -6.46
C THR A 87 -16.22 -8.56 -7.64
N ASP A 88 -16.67 -7.70 -8.56
CA ASP A 88 -15.84 -7.11 -9.62
C ASP A 88 -15.23 -5.76 -9.22
N MET A 89 -15.21 -5.43 -7.94
CA MET A 89 -14.52 -4.25 -7.43
C MET A 89 -13.02 -4.41 -7.51
N VAL A 90 -12.32 -3.27 -7.47
CA VAL A 90 -10.86 -3.22 -7.45
C VAL A 90 -10.37 -2.44 -6.23
N LEU A 91 -9.16 -2.76 -5.80
CA LEU A 91 -8.47 -2.05 -4.72
C LEU A 91 -7.10 -1.59 -5.22
N THR A 92 -6.80 -0.30 -5.12
CA THR A 92 -5.42 0.13 -5.24
C THR A 92 -4.72 -0.12 -3.91
N CYS A 93 -3.80 -1.06 -3.93
CA CYS A 93 -3.03 -1.53 -2.77
C CYS A 93 -1.56 -1.68 -3.12
N THR A 94 -0.72 -1.99 -2.15
CA THR A 94 0.67 -2.32 -2.41
C THR A 94 0.81 -3.70 -3.06
N LYS A 95 1.86 -3.89 -3.85
CA LYS A 95 2.12 -5.15 -4.55
C LYS A 95 2.31 -6.31 -3.58
N SER A 96 3.02 -6.10 -2.48
CA SER A 96 3.20 -7.13 -1.45
C SER A 96 1.87 -7.55 -0.82
N PHE A 97 0.93 -6.58 -0.61
CA PHE A 97 -0.40 -6.91 -0.13
C PHE A 97 -1.17 -7.78 -1.13
N ALA A 98 -1.13 -7.44 -2.42
CA ALA A 98 -1.77 -8.22 -3.46
C ALA A 98 -1.22 -9.65 -3.53
N ASN A 99 0.10 -9.80 -3.48
CA ASN A 99 0.77 -11.11 -3.46
C ASN A 99 0.38 -11.93 -2.21
N LYS A 100 0.45 -11.32 -1.03
CA LYS A 100 0.13 -11.99 0.23
C LYS A 100 -1.30 -12.54 0.29
N HIS A 101 -2.24 -11.87 -0.36
CA HIS A 101 -3.64 -12.24 -0.39
C HIS A 101 -4.07 -12.94 -1.68
N ASP A 102 -3.10 -13.39 -2.47
CA ASP A 102 -3.33 -14.17 -3.71
C ASP A 102 -4.26 -13.46 -4.71
N LEU A 103 -4.22 -12.13 -4.74
CA LEU A 103 -4.96 -11.30 -5.69
C LEU A 103 -4.22 -11.21 -7.03
N ALA A 104 -4.96 -11.18 -8.13
CA ALA A 104 -4.44 -10.71 -9.40
C ALA A 104 -4.27 -9.18 -9.37
N PHE A 105 -3.31 -8.66 -10.12
CA PHE A 105 -3.11 -7.21 -10.19
C PHE A 105 -2.55 -6.76 -11.54
N LYS A 106 -2.69 -5.45 -11.81
CA LYS A 106 -2.05 -4.73 -12.91
C LYS A 106 -1.31 -3.51 -12.39
N THR A 107 -0.26 -3.12 -13.10
CA THR A 107 0.43 -1.84 -12.86
C THR A 107 -0.55 -0.69 -13.06
N LEU A 108 -0.45 0.34 -12.23
CA LEU A 108 -1.27 1.54 -12.38
C LEU A 108 -0.92 2.26 -13.70
N PRO A 109 -1.91 2.83 -14.41
CA PRO A 109 -1.67 3.57 -15.66
C PRO A 109 -1.24 5.03 -15.42
N PHE A 110 -0.78 5.36 -14.22
CA PHE A 110 -0.27 6.67 -13.82
C PHE A 110 0.78 6.50 -12.72
N GLU A 111 1.62 7.52 -12.55
CA GLU A 111 2.69 7.49 -11.55
C GLU A 111 2.17 7.80 -10.15
N VAL A 112 2.56 6.96 -9.20
CA VAL A 112 2.35 7.16 -7.77
C VAL A 112 3.66 6.92 -7.05
N ALA A 113 4.02 7.81 -6.13
CA ALA A 113 5.18 7.60 -5.28
C ALA A 113 5.05 6.27 -4.50
N PRO A 114 6.12 5.50 -4.36
CA PRO A 114 6.08 4.25 -3.61
C PRO A 114 5.64 4.50 -2.15
N SER A 115 5.00 3.50 -1.57
CA SER A 115 4.73 3.49 -0.15
C SER A 115 6.02 3.22 0.61
N GLN A 116 6.41 4.13 1.49
CA GLN A 116 7.64 4.02 2.28
C GLN A 116 7.32 3.63 3.72
N PHE A 117 8.01 2.63 4.21
CA PHE A 117 7.89 2.14 5.59
C PHE A 117 9.16 2.47 6.35
N PHE A 118 9.00 3.24 7.42
CA PHE A 118 10.10 3.67 8.26
C PHE A 118 10.05 2.97 9.62
N LEU A 119 11.19 2.58 10.11
CA LEU A 119 11.40 2.31 11.51
C LEU A 119 11.73 3.64 12.19
N ALA A 120 10.99 3.99 13.22
CA ALA A 120 11.19 5.21 14.00
C ALA A 120 11.39 4.88 15.48
N TRP A 121 12.33 5.56 16.13
CA TRP A 121 12.62 5.37 17.55
C TRP A 121 13.17 6.66 18.17
N HIS A 122 13.05 6.79 19.47
CA HIS A 122 13.65 7.89 20.22
C HIS A 122 15.16 7.67 20.38
N GLU A 123 15.98 8.71 20.22
CA GLU A 123 17.45 8.61 20.26
C GLU A 123 18.01 8.07 21.58
N SER A 124 17.30 8.27 22.70
CA SER A 124 17.69 7.69 24.01
C SER A 124 17.78 6.18 24.00
N ASN A 125 17.16 5.50 23.02
CA ASN A 125 17.20 4.04 22.87
C ASN A 125 18.32 3.53 21.97
N ASP A 126 19.21 4.41 21.50
CA ASP A 126 20.25 4.04 20.54
C ASP A 126 21.25 3.03 21.12
N SER A 127 21.60 3.17 22.39
CA SER A 127 22.54 2.32 23.10
C SER A 127 21.90 1.16 23.85
N ASP A 128 20.56 1.07 23.88
CA ASP A 128 19.85 -0.03 24.55
C ASP A 128 20.00 -1.34 23.79
N PRO A 129 20.54 -2.42 24.39
CA PRO A 129 20.79 -3.68 23.71
C PRO A 129 19.50 -4.35 23.20
N GLY A 130 18.38 -4.21 23.93
CA GLY A 130 17.09 -4.76 23.55
C GLY A 130 16.55 -4.06 22.29
N HIS A 131 16.65 -2.72 22.23
CA HIS A 131 16.26 -1.94 21.05
C HIS A 131 17.14 -2.23 19.84
N ILE A 132 18.47 -2.38 20.04
CA ILE A 132 19.41 -2.76 18.97
C ILE A 132 19.01 -4.12 18.38
N TRP A 133 18.78 -5.10 19.23
CA TRP A 133 18.34 -6.44 18.80
C TRP A 133 17.02 -6.39 18.07
N LEU A 134 16.01 -5.68 18.58
CA LEU A 134 14.67 -5.54 17.97
C LEU A 134 14.75 -4.88 16.59
N LYS A 135 15.51 -3.77 16.47
CA LYS A 135 15.74 -3.09 15.18
C LYS A 135 16.35 -4.05 14.15
N LYS A 136 17.34 -4.87 14.55
CA LYS A 136 17.95 -5.87 13.68
C LYS A 136 16.96 -6.94 13.23
N LEU A 137 16.15 -7.46 14.15
CA LEU A 137 15.14 -8.48 13.87
C LEU A 137 14.10 -7.97 12.86
N ILE A 138 13.57 -6.76 13.07
CA ILE A 138 12.62 -6.13 12.16
C ILE A 138 13.21 -6.00 10.75
N LYS A 139 14.45 -5.47 10.63
CA LYS A 139 15.11 -5.32 9.33
C LYS A 139 15.30 -6.66 8.60
N GLN A 140 15.70 -7.69 9.33
CA GLN A 140 15.86 -9.04 8.78
C GLN A 140 14.53 -9.60 8.24
N SER A 141 13.43 -9.40 8.97
CA SER A 141 12.10 -9.85 8.54
C SER A 141 11.65 -9.18 7.22
N PHE A 142 11.91 -7.89 7.07
CA PHE A 142 11.60 -7.18 5.81
C PHE A 142 12.56 -7.54 4.67
N ALA A 143 13.82 -7.85 4.95
CA ALA A 143 14.78 -8.30 3.93
C ALA A 143 14.38 -9.66 3.33
N GLN A 144 13.87 -10.58 4.15
CA GLN A 144 13.37 -11.89 3.70
C GLN A 144 12.12 -11.75 2.83
N ALA A 145 11.20 -10.85 3.18
CA ALA A 145 9.99 -10.58 2.40
C ALA A 145 10.25 -9.99 0.99
N LYS A 146 11.47 -9.48 0.72
CA LYS A 146 11.87 -9.02 -0.63
C LYS A 146 12.32 -10.16 -1.55
N SER A 147 12.61 -11.33 -1.00
CA SER A 147 13.20 -12.47 -1.73
C SER A 147 12.14 -13.49 -2.20
N GLU A 148 10.89 -13.32 -1.77
CA GLU A 148 9.71 -14.08 -2.20
C GLU A 148 8.86 -13.27 -3.20
#